data_3d4f686d031ac102417318a24e628be0
#
_entry.id   3d4f686d031ac102417318a24e628be0
#
_cell.length_a   1.000
_cell.length_b   1.000
_cell.length_c   1.000
_cell.angle_alpha   90.00
_cell.angle_beta   90.00
_cell.angle_gamma   90.00
#
_symmetry.space_group_name_H-M   'P 1'
#
loop_
_entity.id
_entity.type
_entity.pdbx_description
1 polymer ?
#
loop_
_entity_poly.entity_id
_entity_poly.type
_entity_poly.pdbx_seq_one_letter_code
_entity_poly.pdbx_strand_id
1 'polypeptide(L)'
;LYQKALHTPCYTKLSKGESITASILKDVHWKETEKIITDQKTLYEELCVSRQDIPVASMCAIEYYEDSLLPLARLYNLERELDQALQEKIWLKSGGFLIIQQTEAFVAIDVNTGKHSSKKDAEENYKQINREAALEIARQLRLRNLSGMILVDFINMKNTNDQSELLQYMGSLVRSDPMQTVVVDVTALGIMEITRKKSAKTLAE
;
A
#
# COMPACT_ATOMS: atom_id res chain seq x y z
N LEU A 1 -4.39 -9.76 28.36
CA LEU A 1 -5.41 -10.61 27.73
C LEU A 1 -5.27 -12.06 28.19
N TYR A 2 -4.10 -12.69 28.07
CA TYR A 2 -3.87 -14.10 28.42
C TYR A 2 -4.28 -14.41 29.87
N GLN A 3 -3.81 -13.65 30.86
CA GLN A 3 -4.19 -13.85 32.26
C GLN A 3 -5.70 -13.66 32.52
N LYS A 4 -6.32 -12.70 31.82
CA LYS A 4 -7.76 -12.50 31.90
C LYS A 4 -8.52 -13.69 31.28
N ALA A 5 -7.99 -14.29 30.19
CA ALA A 5 -8.60 -15.46 29.57
C ALA A 5 -8.63 -16.69 30.49
N LEU A 6 -7.60 -16.90 31.33
CA LEU A 6 -7.50 -18.03 32.24
C LEU A 6 -8.59 -18.05 33.33
N HIS A 7 -9.16 -16.90 33.68
CA HIS A 7 -10.15 -16.74 34.72
C HIS A 7 -11.54 -16.34 34.22
N THR A 8 -11.76 -16.36 32.91
CA THR A 8 -13.04 -15.92 32.33
C THR A 8 -13.79 -17.13 31.78
N PRO A 9 -15.13 -17.24 32.02
CA PRO A 9 -15.95 -18.30 31.47
C PRO A 9 -15.87 -18.41 29.95
N CYS A 10 -16.05 -19.63 29.42
CA CYS A 10 -16.09 -19.84 27.96
C CYS A 10 -17.13 -18.93 27.29
N TYR A 11 -16.84 -18.50 26.04
CA TYR A 11 -17.69 -17.58 25.25
C TYR A 11 -17.84 -16.16 25.82
N THR A 12 -17.03 -15.76 26.77
CA THR A 12 -17.03 -14.37 27.28
C THR A 12 -16.12 -13.51 26.42
N LYS A 13 -16.59 -12.33 26.03
CA LYS A 13 -15.79 -11.35 25.29
C LYS A 13 -14.63 -10.81 26.12
N LEU A 14 -13.41 -11.16 25.82
CA LEU A 14 -12.21 -10.79 26.58
C LEU A 14 -11.76 -9.34 26.37
N SER A 15 -12.04 -8.78 25.20
CA SER A 15 -11.77 -7.37 24.89
C SER A 15 -12.92 -6.78 24.08
N LYS A 16 -13.13 -5.48 24.20
CA LYS A 16 -13.87 -4.73 23.18
C LYS A 16 -13.09 -4.84 21.87
N GLY A 17 -13.78 -5.01 20.74
CA GLY A 17 -13.12 -4.94 19.44
C GLY A 17 -12.25 -3.69 19.35
N GLU A 18 -11.23 -3.75 18.53
CA GLU A 18 -10.35 -2.61 18.30
C GLU A 18 -11.18 -1.41 17.80
N SER A 19 -10.96 -0.22 18.39
CA SER A 19 -11.63 0.98 17.91
C SER A 19 -11.03 1.39 16.56
N ILE A 20 -11.80 2.10 15.73
CA ILE A 20 -11.31 2.68 14.47
C ILE A 20 -10.07 3.53 14.72
N THR A 21 -10.08 4.31 15.79
CA THR A 21 -8.94 5.13 16.25
C THR A 21 -7.69 4.29 16.49
N ALA A 22 -7.81 3.17 17.20
CA ALA A 22 -6.68 2.30 17.48
C ALA A 22 -6.13 1.63 16.21
N SER A 23 -7.00 1.29 15.26
CA SER A 23 -6.60 0.76 13.95
C SER A 23 -5.85 1.82 13.14
N ILE A 24 -6.39 3.04 13.02
CA ILE A 24 -5.73 4.15 12.33
C ILE A 24 -4.34 4.40 12.92
N LEU A 25 -4.22 4.48 14.24
CA LEU A 25 -2.95 4.76 14.92
C LEU A 25 -1.90 3.66 14.72
N LYS A 26 -2.30 2.41 14.48
CA LYS A 26 -1.38 1.31 14.16
C LYS A 26 -0.88 1.37 12.72
N ASP A 27 -1.74 1.79 11.79
CA ASP A 27 -1.45 1.79 10.36
C ASP A 27 -0.69 3.05 9.92
N VAL A 28 -0.59 4.08 10.78
CA VAL A 28 0.10 5.34 10.48
C VAL A 28 1.62 5.15 10.42
N HIS A 29 2.21 5.56 9.32
CA HIS A 29 3.66 5.68 9.16
C HIS A 29 4.18 6.96 9.83
N TRP A 30 4.33 6.94 11.16
CA TRP A 30 4.65 8.10 11.99
C TRP A 30 5.85 8.93 11.52
N LYS A 31 6.85 8.29 10.90
CA LYS A 31 8.06 8.98 10.40
C LYS A 31 7.79 9.85 9.16
N GLU A 32 6.72 9.53 8.42
CA GLU A 32 6.37 10.17 7.15
C GLU A 32 5.08 11.01 7.29
N THR A 33 4.44 10.96 8.46
CA THR A 33 3.17 11.64 8.72
C THR A 33 3.41 12.93 9.47
N GLU A 34 3.15 14.06 8.83
CA GLU A 34 3.26 15.39 9.42
C GLU A 34 2.06 15.71 10.29
N LYS A 35 0.85 15.38 9.83
CA LYS A 35 -0.38 15.68 10.53
C LYS A 35 -1.53 14.72 10.20
N ILE A 36 -2.46 14.59 11.13
CA ILE A 36 -3.74 13.91 10.97
C ILE A 36 -4.84 14.98 11.05
N ILE A 37 -5.72 15.02 10.06
CA ILE A 37 -6.83 15.98 10.02
C ILE A 37 -8.13 15.19 10.03
N THR A 38 -9.09 15.61 10.84
CA THR A 38 -10.43 15.02 10.90
C THR A 38 -11.50 16.10 11.05
N ASP A 39 -12.65 15.88 10.45
CA ASP A 39 -13.87 16.68 10.60
C ASP A 39 -14.86 16.08 11.62
N GLN A 40 -14.51 14.95 12.23
CA GLN A 40 -15.30 14.32 13.28
C GLN A 40 -14.74 14.65 14.67
N LYS A 41 -15.49 15.44 15.44
CA LYS A 41 -15.07 15.89 16.77
C LYS A 41 -14.78 14.75 17.73
N THR A 42 -15.61 13.70 17.75
CA THR A 42 -15.40 12.53 18.58
C THR A 42 -14.11 11.80 18.25
N LEU A 43 -13.79 11.64 16.95
CA LEU A 43 -12.55 11.03 16.49
C LEU A 43 -11.34 11.89 16.86
N TYR A 44 -11.45 13.22 16.74
CA TYR A 44 -10.40 14.15 17.16
C TYR A 44 -10.06 13.99 18.65
N GLU A 45 -11.08 13.98 19.50
CA GLU A 45 -10.91 13.82 20.95
C GLU A 45 -10.27 12.46 21.30
N GLU A 46 -10.72 11.37 20.69
CA GLU A 46 -10.13 10.04 20.87
C GLU A 46 -8.67 9.97 20.39
N LEU A 47 -8.34 10.56 19.24
CA LEU A 47 -6.98 10.61 18.72
C LEU A 47 -6.05 11.40 19.65
N CYS A 48 -6.51 12.54 20.19
CA CYS A 48 -5.74 13.35 21.13
C CYS A 48 -5.42 12.60 22.44
N VAL A 49 -6.36 11.79 22.94
CA VAL A 49 -6.14 10.94 24.12
C VAL A 49 -5.18 9.80 23.79
N SER A 50 -5.47 9.04 22.75
CA SER A 50 -4.69 7.84 22.39
C SER A 50 -3.26 8.16 21.93
N ARG A 51 -3.01 9.37 21.44
CA ARG A 51 -1.67 9.85 21.08
C ARG A 51 -0.70 9.84 22.25
N GLN A 52 -1.19 10.05 23.48
CA GLN A 52 -0.34 10.09 24.68
C GLN A 52 0.32 8.74 24.96
N ASP A 53 -0.28 7.65 24.52
CA ASP A 53 0.22 6.30 24.70
C ASP A 53 1.27 5.88 23.66
N ILE A 54 1.51 6.71 22.63
CA ILE A 54 2.42 6.40 21.52
C ILE A 54 3.52 7.46 21.44
N PRO A 55 4.75 7.18 21.91
CA PRO A 55 5.82 8.18 21.98
C PRO A 55 6.16 8.84 20.63
N VAL A 56 6.14 8.05 19.54
CA VAL A 56 6.44 8.55 18.17
C VAL A 56 5.31 9.44 17.64
N ALA A 57 4.07 9.21 18.06
CA ALA A 57 2.91 10.02 17.67
C ALA A 57 2.94 11.44 18.26
N SER A 58 3.76 11.69 19.27
CA SER A 58 3.89 13.03 19.88
C SER A 58 4.41 14.10 18.90
N MET A 59 5.08 13.69 17.83
CA MET A 59 5.61 14.61 16.81
C MET A 59 4.60 14.93 15.70
N CYS A 60 3.51 14.17 15.58
CA CYS A 60 2.48 14.38 14.58
C CYS A 60 1.42 15.35 15.08
N ALA A 61 1.08 16.38 14.31
CA ALA A 61 -0.01 17.29 14.63
C ALA A 61 -1.37 16.61 14.41
N ILE A 62 -2.33 16.83 15.32
CA ILE A 62 -3.72 16.42 15.12
C ILE A 62 -4.55 17.67 15.01
N GLU A 63 -5.24 17.87 13.89
CA GLU A 63 -6.01 19.06 13.60
C GLU A 63 -7.50 18.70 13.46
N TYR A 64 -8.35 19.49 14.11
CA TYR A 64 -9.77 19.44 13.88
C TYR A 64 -10.13 20.43 12.76
N TYR A 65 -10.81 19.92 11.72
CA TYR A 65 -11.25 20.72 10.59
C TYR A 65 -12.75 21.01 10.72
N GLU A 66 -13.11 22.29 10.71
CA GLU A 66 -14.50 22.72 10.78
C GLU A 66 -14.76 23.79 9.71
N ASP A 67 -15.37 23.38 8.61
CA ASP A 67 -15.84 24.26 7.56
C ASP A 67 -17.15 23.70 6.97
N SER A 68 -18.24 24.44 7.15
CA SER A 68 -19.55 24.03 6.67
C SER A 68 -19.73 24.18 5.16
N LEU A 69 -18.89 24.99 4.49
CA LEU A 69 -18.97 25.28 3.06
C LEU A 69 -18.11 24.32 2.23
N LEU A 70 -16.98 23.90 2.79
CA LEU A 70 -16.03 23.01 2.10
C LEU A 70 -15.74 21.76 2.93
N PRO A 71 -16.45 20.64 2.73
CA PRO A 71 -16.17 19.39 3.44
C PRO A 71 -14.73 18.92 3.23
N LEU A 72 -14.13 18.27 4.26
CA LEU A 72 -12.75 17.79 4.24
C LEU A 72 -12.49 16.85 3.06
N ALA A 73 -13.43 15.96 2.74
CA ALA A 73 -13.34 15.06 1.60
C ALA A 73 -13.19 15.78 0.25
N ARG A 74 -13.86 16.94 0.09
CA ARG A 74 -13.74 17.78 -1.11
C ARG A 74 -12.45 18.60 -1.13
N LEU A 75 -12.03 19.12 0.03
CA LEU A 75 -10.78 19.87 0.15
C LEU A 75 -9.58 19.05 -0.34
N TYR A 76 -9.55 17.75 -0.02
CA TYR A 76 -8.48 16.82 -0.41
C TYR A 76 -8.83 15.97 -1.63
N ASN A 77 -9.96 16.22 -2.32
CA ASN A 77 -10.40 15.42 -3.48
C ASN A 77 -10.44 13.91 -3.23
N LEU A 78 -10.81 13.48 -2.02
CA LEU A 78 -10.71 12.07 -1.61
C LEU A 78 -11.52 11.13 -2.50
N GLU A 79 -12.69 11.54 -3.01
CA GLU A 79 -13.50 10.75 -3.93
C GLU A 79 -12.73 10.46 -5.23
N ARG A 80 -12.11 11.46 -5.82
CA ARG A 80 -11.31 11.30 -7.04
C ARG A 80 -10.08 10.43 -6.81
N GLU A 81 -9.39 10.61 -5.69
CA GLU A 81 -8.22 9.78 -5.33
C GLU A 81 -8.64 8.32 -5.12
N LEU A 82 -9.80 8.08 -4.51
CA LEU A 82 -10.37 6.75 -4.34
C LEU A 82 -10.72 6.12 -5.70
N ASP A 83 -11.42 6.86 -6.56
CA ASP A 83 -11.75 6.39 -7.91
C ASP A 83 -10.49 6.03 -8.72
N GLN A 84 -9.45 6.85 -8.63
CA GLN A 84 -8.16 6.55 -9.26
C GLN A 84 -7.50 5.32 -8.66
N ALA A 85 -7.56 5.17 -7.32
CA ALA A 85 -7.03 4.00 -6.64
C ALA A 85 -7.75 2.70 -6.99
N LEU A 86 -8.98 2.75 -7.48
CA LEU A 86 -9.76 1.58 -7.92
C LEU A 86 -9.59 1.23 -9.40
N GLN A 87 -8.95 2.09 -10.19
CA GLN A 87 -8.74 1.81 -11.62
C GLN A 87 -7.74 0.67 -11.84
N GLU A 88 -8.02 -0.21 -12.79
CA GLU A 88 -7.08 -1.27 -13.17
C GLU A 88 -5.80 -0.71 -13.78
N LYS A 89 -5.92 0.37 -14.57
CA LYS A 89 -4.80 0.97 -15.29
C LYS A 89 -4.21 2.16 -14.54
N ILE A 90 -2.90 2.12 -14.30
CA ILE A 90 -2.14 3.15 -13.62
C ILE A 90 -1.03 3.65 -14.53
N TRP A 91 -1.03 4.94 -14.81
CA TRP A 91 0.02 5.58 -15.61
C TRP A 91 1.27 5.88 -14.77
N LEU A 92 2.42 5.61 -15.35
CA LEU A 92 3.73 5.95 -14.80
C LEU A 92 4.21 7.28 -15.37
N LYS A 93 5.11 7.96 -14.65
CA LYS A 93 5.66 9.26 -15.08
C LYS A 93 6.47 9.15 -16.37
N SER A 94 7.12 8.02 -16.60
CA SER A 94 7.86 7.69 -17.82
C SER A 94 6.96 7.51 -19.07
N GLY A 95 5.63 7.50 -18.90
CA GLY A 95 4.67 7.21 -19.97
C GLY A 95 4.34 5.72 -20.14
N GLY A 96 4.97 4.84 -19.36
CA GLY A 96 4.55 3.46 -19.20
C GLY A 96 3.26 3.36 -18.36
N PHE A 97 2.74 2.18 -18.18
CA PHE A 97 1.58 1.95 -17.33
C PHE A 97 1.54 0.53 -16.77
N LEU A 98 0.84 0.38 -15.64
CA LEU A 98 0.52 -0.88 -15.03
C LEU A 98 -0.93 -1.26 -15.34
N ILE A 99 -1.20 -2.55 -15.46
CA ILE A 99 -2.55 -3.13 -15.37
C ILE A 99 -2.56 -4.02 -14.15
N ILE A 100 -3.46 -3.77 -13.20
CA ILE A 100 -3.62 -4.56 -11.97
C ILE A 100 -4.97 -5.21 -11.99
N GLN A 101 -4.99 -6.54 -11.98
CA GLN A 101 -6.22 -7.34 -11.98
C GLN A 101 -6.20 -8.31 -10.80
N GLN A 102 -7.24 -8.26 -10.00
CA GLN A 102 -7.42 -9.17 -8.89
C GLN A 102 -8.36 -10.31 -9.30
N THR A 103 -7.88 -11.54 -9.19
CA THR A 103 -8.67 -12.75 -9.40
C THR A 103 -8.97 -13.41 -8.05
N GLU A 104 -9.74 -14.50 -8.05
CA GLU A 104 -9.98 -15.28 -6.84
C GLU A 104 -8.70 -15.95 -6.29
N ALA A 105 -7.74 -16.30 -7.17
CA ALA A 105 -6.55 -17.06 -6.82
C ALA A 105 -5.32 -16.20 -6.58
N PHE A 106 -5.13 -15.14 -7.36
CA PHE A 106 -3.94 -14.28 -7.32
C PHE A 106 -4.22 -12.89 -7.88
N VAL A 107 -3.28 -11.99 -7.65
CA VAL A 107 -3.25 -10.66 -8.28
C VAL A 107 -2.27 -10.72 -9.46
N ALA A 108 -2.73 -10.37 -10.65
CA ALA A 108 -1.90 -10.22 -11.84
C ALA A 108 -1.56 -8.75 -12.05
N ILE A 109 -0.29 -8.46 -12.30
CA ILE A 109 0.21 -7.11 -12.61
C ILE A 109 1.03 -7.18 -13.88
N ASP A 110 0.65 -6.41 -14.89
CA ASP A 110 1.35 -6.32 -16.18
C ASP A 110 1.94 -4.91 -16.35
N VAL A 111 3.22 -4.85 -16.74
CA VAL A 111 3.97 -3.61 -16.93
C VAL A 111 4.17 -3.33 -18.40
N ASN A 112 3.68 -2.18 -18.86
CA ASN A 112 3.70 -1.80 -20.27
C ASN A 112 4.51 -0.52 -20.53
N THR A 113 5.23 -0.47 -21.68
CA THR A 113 6.07 0.68 -22.06
C THR A 113 5.29 1.91 -22.53
N GLY A 114 4.01 1.76 -22.90
CA GLY A 114 3.29 2.82 -23.60
C GLY A 114 3.79 3.03 -25.04
N LYS A 115 3.49 4.19 -25.64
CA LYS A 115 3.72 4.45 -27.07
C LYS A 115 5.10 5.03 -27.43
N HIS A 116 5.95 5.34 -26.47
CA HIS A 116 7.20 6.08 -26.68
C HIS A 116 8.45 5.27 -26.31
N SER A 117 8.85 4.32 -27.16
CA SER A 117 10.20 3.77 -27.10
C SER A 117 10.96 4.09 -28.38
N SER A 118 11.91 5.02 -28.33
CA SER A 118 12.89 5.16 -29.39
C SER A 118 13.82 3.93 -29.38
N LYS A 119 14.04 3.30 -30.52
CA LYS A 119 14.80 2.04 -30.62
C LYS A 119 16.27 2.12 -30.18
N LYS A 120 16.84 3.33 -30.02
CA LYS A 120 18.28 3.50 -29.72
C LYS A 120 18.63 3.31 -28.23
N ASP A 121 17.66 3.54 -27.31
CA ASP A 121 17.90 3.46 -25.86
C ASP A 121 16.86 2.56 -25.18
N ALA A 122 16.37 1.55 -25.89
CA ALA A 122 15.24 0.74 -25.43
C ALA A 122 15.53 0.00 -24.11
N GLU A 123 16.73 -0.57 -23.95
CA GLU A 123 17.11 -1.34 -22.76
C GLU A 123 17.17 -0.43 -21.51
N GLU A 124 17.80 0.74 -21.62
CA GLU A 124 17.86 1.69 -20.51
C GLU A 124 16.47 2.22 -20.15
N ASN A 125 15.64 2.47 -21.18
CA ASN A 125 14.25 2.86 -20.97
C ASN A 125 13.43 1.76 -20.27
N TYR A 126 13.61 0.48 -20.65
CA TYR A 126 12.95 -0.65 -19.99
C TYR A 126 13.38 -0.76 -18.53
N LYS A 127 14.67 -0.62 -18.23
CA LYS A 127 15.19 -0.61 -16.87
C LYS A 127 14.56 0.52 -16.02
N GLN A 128 14.47 1.72 -16.60
CA GLN A 128 13.86 2.87 -15.93
C GLN A 128 12.36 2.65 -15.67
N ILE A 129 11.61 2.18 -16.68
CA ILE A 129 10.17 1.91 -16.53
C ILE A 129 9.93 0.81 -15.49
N ASN A 130 10.69 -0.29 -15.53
CA ASN A 130 10.58 -1.38 -14.57
C ASN A 130 10.87 -0.91 -13.15
N ARG A 131 11.86 -0.03 -12.97
CA ARG A 131 12.19 0.53 -11.67
C ARG A 131 11.08 1.44 -11.13
N GLU A 132 10.51 2.27 -11.99
CA GLU A 132 9.34 3.11 -11.65
C GLU A 132 8.11 2.25 -11.36
N ALA A 133 7.88 1.21 -12.17
CA ALA A 133 6.83 0.23 -11.96
C ALA A 133 6.94 -0.47 -10.61
N ALA A 134 8.14 -0.93 -10.22
CA ALA A 134 8.39 -1.59 -8.95
C ALA A 134 8.01 -0.68 -7.75
N LEU A 135 8.38 0.60 -7.82
CA LEU A 135 8.01 1.60 -6.80
C LEU A 135 6.50 1.77 -6.70
N GLU A 136 5.83 1.93 -7.85
CA GLU A 136 4.38 2.10 -7.89
C GLU A 136 3.65 0.82 -7.46
N ILE A 137 4.12 -0.36 -7.85
CA ILE A 137 3.57 -1.65 -7.41
C ILE A 137 3.62 -1.73 -5.87
N ALA A 138 4.77 -1.48 -5.26
CA ALA A 138 4.90 -1.49 -3.80
C ALA A 138 3.92 -0.52 -3.11
N ARG A 139 3.67 0.65 -3.71
CA ARG A 139 2.66 1.60 -3.25
C ARG A 139 1.25 1.03 -3.40
N GLN A 140 0.91 0.45 -4.55
CA GLN A 140 -0.41 -0.10 -4.84
C GLN A 140 -0.76 -1.32 -3.98
N LEU A 141 0.22 -2.17 -3.65
CA LEU A 141 0.02 -3.29 -2.72
C LEU A 141 -0.50 -2.80 -1.36
N ARG A 142 0.07 -1.70 -0.85
CA ARG A 142 -0.36 -1.10 0.41
C ARG A 142 -1.69 -0.34 0.26
N LEU A 143 -1.80 0.52 -0.75
CA LEU A 143 -2.96 1.39 -0.97
C LEU A 143 -4.26 0.57 -1.15
N ARG A 144 -4.20 -0.47 -1.97
CA ARG A 144 -5.35 -1.32 -2.26
C ARG A 144 -5.48 -2.51 -1.32
N ASN A 145 -4.53 -2.68 -0.38
CA ASN A 145 -4.41 -3.85 0.49
C ASN A 145 -4.46 -5.17 -0.29
N LEU A 146 -3.77 -5.22 -1.45
CA LEU A 146 -3.67 -6.43 -2.24
C LEU A 146 -2.87 -7.49 -1.47
N SER A 147 -3.32 -8.73 -1.47
CA SER A 147 -2.75 -9.80 -0.64
C SER A 147 -2.86 -11.17 -1.30
N GLY A 148 -2.18 -12.17 -0.74
CA GLY A 148 -2.08 -13.51 -1.32
C GLY A 148 -0.89 -13.61 -2.29
N MET A 149 -1.04 -14.39 -3.35
CA MET A 149 -0.08 -14.48 -4.45
C MET A 149 -0.23 -13.27 -5.36
N ILE A 150 0.89 -12.67 -5.73
CA ILE A 150 0.97 -11.53 -6.65
C ILE A 150 2.01 -11.89 -7.70
N LEU A 151 1.60 -11.88 -8.95
CA LEU A 151 2.41 -12.20 -10.11
C LEU A 151 2.61 -10.93 -10.93
N VAL A 152 3.88 -10.56 -11.13
CA VAL A 152 4.23 -9.35 -11.83
C VAL A 152 5.00 -9.69 -13.10
N ASP A 153 4.44 -9.31 -14.25
CA ASP A 153 5.09 -9.38 -15.55
C ASP A 153 5.78 -8.04 -15.84
N PHE A 154 7.08 -7.99 -15.57
CA PHE A 154 7.90 -6.82 -15.88
C PHE A 154 8.32 -6.85 -17.34
N ILE A 155 8.65 -5.68 -17.93
CA ILE A 155 9.20 -5.61 -19.27
C ILE A 155 10.49 -6.41 -19.31
N ASN A 156 10.58 -7.34 -20.27
CA ASN A 156 11.73 -8.20 -20.43
C ASN A 156 13.01 -7.41 -20.71
N MET A 157 14.04 -7.65 -19.93
CA MET A 157 15.39 -7.10 -20.06
C MET A 157 16.36 -8.21 -20.48
N LYS A 158 17.23 -7.93 -21.43
CA LYS A 158 18.19 -8.93 -21.94
C LYS A 158 19.32 -9.21 -20.97
N ASN A 159 19.68 -8.21 -20.17
CA ASN A 159 20.78 -8.30 -19.23
C ASN A 159 20.31 -8.96 -17.92
N THR A 160 20.87 -10.09 -17.58
CA THR A 160 20.56 -10.83 -16.34
C THR A 160 20.93 -10.06 -15.06
N ASN A 161 21.94 -9.17 -15.14
CA ASN A 161 22.29 -8.32 -14.00
C ASN A 161 21.18 -7.32 -13.70
N ASP A 162 20.57 -6.73 -14.75
CA ASP A 162 19.47 -5.78 -14.57
C ASP A 162 18.21 -6.47 -13.99
N GLN A 163 17.97 -7.73 -14.35
CA GLN A 163 16.90 -8.53 -13.74
C GLN A 163 17.17 -8.78 -12.26
N SER A 164 18.41 -9.11 -11.90
CA SER A 164 18.82 -9.33 -10.51
C SER A 164 18.74 -8.05 -9.68
N GLU A 165 19.14 -6.91 -10.27
CA GLU A 165 19.01 -5.59 -9.64
C GLU A 165 17.54 -5.24 -9.39
N LEU A 166 16.64 -5.50 -10.35
CA LEU A 166 15.21 -5.25 -10.21
C LEU A 166 14.60 -6.10 -9.07
N LEU A 167 14.98 -7.38 -8.99
CA LEU A 167 14.54 -8.29 -7.92
C LEU A 167 14.96 -7.75 -6.54
N GLN A 168 16.23 -7.39 -6.39
CA GLN A 168 16.76 -6.82 -5.15
C GLN A 168 16.08 -5.49 -4.80
N TYR A 169 15.85 -4.64 -5.81
CA TYR A 169 15.16 -3.37 -5.62
C TYR A 169 13.72 -3.56 -5.14
N MET A 170 12.95 -4.45 -5.79
CA MET A 170 11.60 -4.78 -5.34
C MET A 170 11.61 -5.31 -3.90
N GLY A 171 12.55 -6.22 -3.58
CA GLY A 171 12.75 -6.71 -2.21
C GLY A 171 13.04 -5.60 -1.19
N SER A 172 13.77 -4.55 -1.58
CA SER A 172 14.04 -3.40 -0.71
C SER A 172 12.79 -2.55 -0.46
N LEU A 173 11.95 -2.37 -1.48
CA LEU A 173 10.71 -1.58 -1.41
C LEU A 173 9.66 -2.22 -0.52
N VAL A 174 9.52 -3.55 -0.57
CA VAL A 174 8.52 -4.25 0.23
C VAL A 174 8.93 -4.45 1.70
N ARG A 175 10.20 -4.22 2.07
CA ARG A 175 10.66 -4.29 3.48
C ARG A 175 9.98 -3.28 4.39
N SER A 176 9.54 -2.16 3.84
CA SER A 176 8.82 -1.11 4.59
C SER A 176 7.33 -1.37 4.71
N ASP A 177 6.82 -2.45 4.11
CA ASP A 177 5.41 -2.81 4.21
C ASP A 177 5.11 -3.27 5.65
N PRO A 178 4.09 -2.70 6.33
CA PRO A 178 3.68 -3.16 7.66
C PRO A 178 3.14 -4.59 7.65
N MET A 179 2.65 -5.06 6.48
CA MET A 179 2.26 -6.46 6.28
C MET A 179 3.46 -7.27 5.80
N GLN A 180 3.55 -8.51 6.26
CA GLN A 180 4.59 -9.42 5.81
C GLN A 180 4.49 -9.64 4.30
N THR A 181 5.42 -9.03 3.57
CA THR A 181 5.52 -9.09 2.11
C THR A 181 6.89 -9.63 1.73
N VAL A 182 6.92 -10.63 0.88
CA VAL A 182 8.14 -11.31 0.45
C VAL A 182 8.16 -11.42 -1.06
N VAL A 183 9.25 -10.97 -1.67
CA VAL A 183 9.57 -11.30 -3.06
C VAL A 183 10.20 -12.68 -3.04
N VAL A 184 9.57 -13.64 -3.71
CA VAL A 184 9.97 -15.04 -3.65
C VAL A 184 11.08 -15.32 -4.66
N ASP A 185 10.78 -15.18 -5.95
CA ASP A 185 11.71 -15.47 -7.05
C ASP A 185 11.17 -14.87 -8.36
N VAL A 186 11.91 -15.14 -9.45
CA VAL A 186 11.47 -14.90 -10.83
C VAL A 186 11.39 -16.25 -11.53
N THR A 187 10.23 -16.58 -12.07
CA THR A 187 10.00 -17.85 -12.78
C THR A 187 10.82 -17.94 -14.07
N ALA A 188 10.93 -19.13 -14.65
CA ALA A 188 11.55 -19.33 -15.96
C ALA A 188 10.85 -18.55 -17.11
N LEU A 189 9.62 -18.10 -16.90
CA LEU A 189 8.87 -17.26 -17.83
C LEU A 189 9.13 -15.76 -17.63
N GLY A 190 9.94 -15.38 -16.62
CA GLY A 190 10.24 -13.99 -16.32
C GLY A 190 9.23 -13.31 -15.37
N ILE A 191 8.27 -14.06 -14.83
CA ILE A 191 7.25 -13.54 -13.91
C ILE A 191 7.85 -13.44 -12.50
N MET A 192 7.82 -12.25 -11.90
CA MET A 192 8.21 -12.06 -10.51
C MET A 192 7.08 -12.48 -9.56
N GLU A 193 7.41 -13.36 -8.63
CA GLU A 193 6.48 -13.88 -7.63
C GLU A 193 6.62 -13.14 -6.31
N ILE A 194 5.50 -12.62 -5.81
CA ILE A 194 5.44 -11.92 -4.52
C ILE A 194 4.32 -12.55 -3.68
N THR A 195 4.55 -12.66 -2.40
CA THR A 195 3.51 -13.03 -1.44
C THR A 195 3.31 -11.93 -0.42
N ARG A 196 2.05 -11.62 -0.11
CA ARG A 196 1.69 -10.63 0.91
C ARG A 196 0.61 -11.19 1.82
N LYS A 197 0.84 -11.11 3.14
CA LYS A 197 -0.09 -11.66 4.13
C LYS A 197 -1.44 -10.92 4.07
N LYS A 198 -2.55 -11.68 4.01
CA LYS A 198 -3.90 -11.13 4.08
C LYS A 198 -4.20 -10.71 5.53
N SER A 199 -4.55 -9.45 5.74
CA SER A 199 -4.90 -8.89 7.06
C SER A 199 -6.33 -8.40 7.15
N ALA A 200 -6.86 -7.86 6.06
CA ALA A 200 -8.18 -7.29 5.95
C ALA A 200 -8.71 -7.44 4.51
N LYS A 201 -9.87 -6.88 4.26
CA LYS A 201 -10.44 -6.75 2.91
C LYS A 201 -9.59 -5.84 2.05
N THR A 202 -9.67 -6.02 0.74
CA THR A 202 -9.07 -5.08 -0.22
C THR A 202 -9.88 -3.78 -0.29
N LEU A 203 -9.30 -2.75 -0.87
CA LEU A 203 -9.98 -1.46 -1.05
C LEU A 203 -11.24 -1.58 -1.93
N ALA A 204 -11.30 -2.60 -2.80
CA ALA A 204 -12.43 -2.83 -3.71
C ALA A 204 -13.57 -3.67 -3.08
N GLU A 205 -13.32 -4.40 -1.96
CA GLU A 205 -14.30 -5.19 -1.19
C GLU A 205 -14.98 -4.32 -0.11
#